data_effd8f3386ccb88c22e5816546d04e3d
#
_entry.id   effd8f3386ccb88c22e5816546d04e3d
#
_cell.length_a   1.000
_cell.length_b   1.000
_cell.length_c   1.000
_cell.angle_alpha   90.00
_cell.angle_beta   90.00
_cell.angle_gamma   90.00
#
_symmetry.space_group_name_H-M   'P 1'
#
loop_
_entity.id
_entity.type
_entity.pdbx_description
1 polymer ?
#
loop_
_entity_poly.entity_id
_entity_poly.type
_entity_poly.pdbx_seq_one_letter_code
_entity_poly.pdbx_strand_id
1 'polypeptide(L)'
;QSLMSIQKSIIKLSHIPVQISNQSNCPYIDNKIETRAFVNLSEHPETHDQLAETGFRRVENWAYKPICSDCNECIPLRVICKSFKPNQNQKRCYSQKLIRNILPCQSNKQHYDLFKKYQKQRHKNGLMSKMSWANYSNMINLTPINSMIFEYKCLKGNILGVMLIDIQRDGLSAVYSFYDTTDKKLSIGKYMIIDTINFVKDNKLNYLYLGYFIKENHKMNYKNQFHPYEIYINGKWSKN
;
A
#
# COMPACT_ATOMS: atom_id res chain seq x y z
N GLN A 1 18.64 17.77 -26.43
CA GLN A 1 19.40 16.53 -26.15
C GLN A 1 18.43 15.39 -25.94
N SER A 2 18.63 14.36 -26.75
CA SER A 2 17.83 13.16 -26.99
C SER A 2 17.46 12.43 -25.69
N LEU A 3 16.17 12.23 -25.46
CA LEU A 3 15.64 11.19 -24.56
C LEU A 3 15.92 9.83 -25.22
N MET A 4 16.92 9.13 -24.71
CA MET A 4 17.22 7.76 -25.09
C MET A 4 15.98 6.89 -24.86
N SER A 5 15.56 6.23 -25.91
CA SER A 5 14.54 5.19 -25.90
C SER A 5 14.91 4.08 -24.89
N ILE A 6 14.20 4.06 -23.77
CA ILE A 6 14.26 2.90 -22.87
C ILE A 6 13.60 1.74 -23.61
N GLN A 7 14.42 0.86 -24.17
CA GLN A 7 13.97 -0.44 -24.68
C GLN A 7 13.25 -1.16 -23.54
N LYS A 8 11.97 -1.48 -23.75
CA LYS A 8 11.18 -2.31 -22.86
C LYS A 8 11.74 -3.73 -22.86
N SER A 9 12.68 -4.01 -21.97
CA SER A 9 13.07 -5.38 -21.68
C SER A 9 11.89 -6.05 -20.98
N ILE A 10 11.13 -6.88 -21.67
CA ILE A 10 10.15 -7.76 -21.05
C ILE A 10 10.96 -8.82 -20.30
N ILE A 11 11.09 -8.65 -18.98
CA ILE A 11 11.73 -9.63 -18.12
C ILE A 11 10.84 -10.87 -18.11
N LYS A 12 11.37 -12.02 -18.51
CA LYS A 12 10.64 -13.29 -18.44
C LYS A 12 10.58 -13.71 -16.97
N LEU A 13 9.44 -13.51 -16.32
CA LEU A 13 9.19 -13.95 -14.93
C LEU A 13 9.35 -15.48 -14.74
N SER A 14 9.36 -16.25 -15.81
CA SER A 14 9.54 -17.71 -15.79
C SER A 14 10.88 -18.18 -15.20
N HIS A 15 11.86 -17.29 -15.06
CA HIS A 15 13.17 -17.60 -14.49
C HIS A 15 13.39 -17.03 -13.10
N ILE A 16 12.38 -16.34 -12.54
CA ILE A 16 12.49 -15.73 -11.21
C ILE A 16 12.11 -16.78 -10.15
N PRO A 17 12.99 -17.06 -9.16
CA PRO A 17 12.68 -17.98 -8.09
C PRO A 17 11.47 -17.51 -7.27
N VAL A 18 10.48 -18.38 -7.14
CA VAL A 18 9.30 -18.15 -6.32
C VAL A 18 9.34 -19.08 -5.11
N GLN A 19 9.32 -18.51 -3.92
CA GLN A 19 9.23 -19.25 -2.67
C GLN A 19 7.77 -19.37 -2.24
N ILE A 20 7.38 -20.52 -1.73
CA ILE A 20 6.02 -20.77 -1.22
C ILE A 20 6.09 -20.86 0.30
N SER A 21 5.23 -20.15 0.99
CA SER A 21 5.14 -20.23 2.44
C SER A 21 4.57 -21.56 2.91
N ASN A 22 4.89 -21.94 4.15
CA ASN A 22 4.08 -22.93 4.84
C ASN A 22 2.64 -22.44 5.01
N GLN A 23 1.73 -23.37 5.16
CA GLN A 23 0.34 -23.07 5.48
C GLN A 23 0.21 -22.48 6.90
N SER A 24 -0.61 -21.45 7.04
CA SER A 24 -0.89 -20.80 8.31
C SER A 24 -2.35 -20.31 8.36
N ASN A 25 -2.83 -19.99 9.56
CA ASN A 25 -4.16 -19.40 9.70
C ASN A 25 -4.25 -18.06 8.95
N CYS A 26 -5.34 -17.88 8.20
CA CYS A 26 -5.57 -16.62 7.47
C CYS A 26 -5.77 -15.46 8.48
N PRO A 27 -5.03 -14.34 8.33
CA PRO A 27 -5.17 -13.18 9.22
C PRO A 27 -6.41 -12.32 8.90
N TYR A 28 -7.17 -12.66 7.86
CA TYR A 28 -8.28 -11.86 7.36
C TYR A 28 -9.65 -12.54 7.52
N ILE A 29 -9.70 -13.85 7.38
CA ILE A 29 -10.94 -14.66 7.37
C ILE A 29 -10.77 -15.81 8.34
N ASP A 30 -11.67 -15.91 9.32
CA ASP A 30 -11.64 -16.98 10.32
C ASP A 30 -11.81 -18.35 9.65
N ASN A 31 -11.17 -19.37 10.24
CA ASN A 31 -11.23 -20.76 9.79
C ASN A 31 -10.73 -21.00 8.34
N LYS A 32 -9.97 -20.08 7.78
CA LYS A 32 -9.29 -20.26 6.49
C LYS A 32 -7.79 -20.43 6.69
N ILE A 33 -7.18 -21.17 5.77
CA ILE A 33 -5.73 -21.37 5.72
C ILE A 33 -5.17 -20.51 4.59
N GLU A 34 -4.07 -19.81 4.86
CA GLU A 34 -3.37 -19.06 3.85
C GLU A 34 -2.07 -19.73 3.39
N THR A 35 -1.77 -19.55 2.13
CA THR A 35 -0.48 -19.83 1.51
C THR A 35 -0.11 -18.64 0.65
N ARG A 36 1.17 -18.27 0.63
CA ARG A 36 1.66 -17.11 -0.14
C ARG A 36 2.82 -17.52 -1.02
N ALA A 37 2.85 -16.95 -2.21
CA ALA A 37 4.03 -16.93 -3.07
C ALA A 37 4.86 -15.68 -2.74
N PHE A 38 6.19 -15.82 -2.72
CA PHE A 38 7.14 -14.75 -2.45
C PHE A 38 8.22 -14.67 -3.52
N VAL A 39 8.62 -13.46 -3.88
CA VAL A 39 9.77 -13.15 -4.73
C VAL A 39 10.69 -12.19 -3.97
N ASN A 40 11.99 -12.50 -3.94
CA ASN A 40 13.00 -11.66 -3.28
C ASN A 40 13.36 -10.46 -4.15
N LEU A 41 12.89 -9.28 -3.77
CA LEU A 41 13.17 -8.04 -4.48
C LEU A 41 14.59 -7.51 -4.24
N SER A 42 15.31 -7.97 -3.21
CA SER A 42 16.73 -7.63 -3.06
C SER A 42 17.60 -8.28 -4.13
N GLU A 43 17.19 -9.45 -4.63
CA GLU A 43 17.86 -10.16 -5.72
C GLU A 43 17.31 -9.77 -7.10
N HIS A 44 16.02 -9.40 -7.16
CA HIS A 44 15.29 -9.11 -8.40
C HIS A 44 14.49 -7.81 -8.33
N PRO A 45 15.11 -6.65 -8.00
CA PRO A 45 14.39 -5.38 -7.85
C PRO A 45 13.71 -4.91 -9.13
N GLU A 46 14.25 -5.29 -10.29
CA GLU A 46 13.74 -4.97 -11.63
C GLU A 46 12.36 -5.59 -11.92
N THR A 47 11.97 -6.62 -11.16
CA THR A 47 10.69 -7.32 -11.35
C THR A 47 9.51 -6.63 -10.65
N HIS A 48 9.78 -5.64 -9.80
CA HIS A 48 8.77 -5.03 -8.93
C HIS A 48 7.52 -4.55 -9.68
N ASP A 49 7.70 -3.81 -10.79
CA ASP A 49 6.57 -3.31 -11.57
C ASP A 49 5.71 -4.43 -12.16
N GLN A 50 6.36 -5.44 -12.76
CA GLN A 50 5.63 -6.58 -13.33
C GLN A 50 4.90 -7.41 -12.27
N LEU A 51 5.53 -7.61 -11.12
CA LEU A 51 4.89 -8.31 -10.00
C LEU A 51 3.68 -7.54 -9.48
N ALA A 52 3.77 -6.22 -9.34
CA ALA A 52 2.65 -5.38 -8.94
C ALA A 52 1.50 -5.42 -9.96
N GLU A 53 1.82 -5.38 -11.26
CA GLU A 53 0.85 -5.51 -12.36
C GLU A 53 0.15 -6.88 -12.36
N THR A 54 0.75 -7.91 -11.79
CA THR A 54 0.15 -9.26 -11.63
C THR A 54 -0.45 -9.51 -10.25
N GLY A 55 -0.64 -8.45 -9.46
CA GLY A 55 -1.35 -8.48 -8.19
C GLY A 55 -0.49 -8.82 -6.97
N PHE A 56 0.83 -8.85 -7.09
CA PHE A 56 1.71 -8.92 -5.93
C PHE A 56 1.73 -7.61 -5.16
N ARG A 57 2.07 -7.70 -3.87
CA ARG A 57 2.32 -6.59 -2.96
C ARG A 57 3.69 -6.72 -2.33
N ARG A 58 4.24 -5.60 -1.84
CA ARG A 58 5.52 -5.60 -1.13
C ARG A 58 5.35 -5.65 0.39
N VAL A 59 6.25 -6.37 1.02
CA VAL A 59 6.54 -6.30 2.46
C VAL A 59 8.08 -6.37 2.63
N GLU A 60 8.67 -5.33 3.20
CA GLU A 60 10.13 -5.22 3.32
C GLU A 60 10.82 -5.46 1.96
N ASN A 61 11.69 -6.46 1.86
CA ASN A 61 12.40 -6.82 0.64
C ASN A 61 11.73 -7.96 -0.19
N TRP A 62 10.46 -8.26 0.09
CA TRP A 62 9.72 -9.32 -0.59
C TRP A 62 8.48 -8.77 -1.31
N ALA A 63 8.26 -9.25 -2.54
CA ALA A 63 6.95 -9.19 -3.14
C ALA A 63 6.19 -10.48 -2.79
N TYR A 64 4.90 -10.37 -2.44
CA TYR A 64 4.08 -11.52 -2.08
C TYR A 64 2.70 -11.47 -2.70
N LYS A 65 2.13 -12.67 -2.89
CA LYS A 65 0.75 -12.84 -3.36
C LYS A 65 0.12 -14.06 -2.67
N PRO A 66 -1.11 -13.94 -2.12
CA PRO A 66 -1.87 -15.09 -1.64
C PRO A 66 -2.18 -16.04 -2.80
N ILE A 67 -1.96 -17.34 -2.55
CA ILE A 67 -2.20 -18.46 -3.49
C ILE A 67 -2.94 -19.60 -2.78
N CYS A 68 -3.95 -19.26 -1.97
CA CYS A 68 -4.69 -20.23 -1.18
C CYS A 68 -5.48 -21.18 -2.08
N SER A 69 -5.49 -22.48 -1.75
CA SER A 69 -6.20 -23.52 -2.52
C SER A 69 -7.72 -23.32 -2.54
N ASP A 70 -8.28 -22.91 -1.39
CA ASP A 70 -9.74 -22.89 -1.17
C ASP A 70 -10.30 -21.50 -0.95
N CYS A 71 -9.57 -20.45 -1.40
CA CYS A 71 -10.00 -19.07 -1.19
C CYS A 71 -9.35 -18.11 -2.18
N ASN A 72 -10.17 -17.25 -2.82
CA ASN A 72 -9.75 -16.20 -3.74
C ASN A 72 -10.21 -14.80 -3.31
N GLU A 73 -10.50 -14.59 -2.02
CA GLU A 73 -11.06 -13.35 -1.49
C GLU A 73 -10.06 -12.17 -1.44
N CYS A 74 -8.74 -12.45 -1.50
CA CYS A 74 -7.72 -11.40 -1.53
C CYS A 74 -7.57 -10.82 -2.93
N ILE A 75 -8.45 -9.89 -3.28
CA ILE A 75 -8.53 -9.30 -4.62
C ILE A 75 -7.66 -8.05 -4.70
N PRO A 76 -6.60 -8.00 -5.52
CA PRO A 76 -5.83 -6.78 -5.73
C PRO A 76 -6.71 -5.66 -6.31
N LEU A 77 -6.59 -4.46 -5.75
CA LEU A 77 -7.36 -3.28 -6.15
C LEU A 77 -6.44 -2.09 -6.42
N ARG A 78 -6.69 -1.37 -7.52
CA ARG A 78 -6.05 -0.08 -7.83
C ARG A 78 -7.07 0.96 -8.27
N VAL A 79 -6.89 2.20 -7.82
CA VAL A 79 -7.74 3.34 -8.18
C VAL A 79 -7.27 3.91 -9.52
N ILE A 80 -8.20 4.24 -10.42
CA ILE A 80 -7.92 4.96 -11.67
C ILE A 80 -7.90 6.45 -11.34
N CYS A 81 -6.73 6.99 -11.00
CA CYS A 81 -6.59 8.33 -10.43
C CYS A 81 -7.06 9.44 -11.40
N LYS A 82 -6.75 9.31 -12.69
CA LYS A 82 -7.15 10.29 -13.72
C LYS A 82 -8.65 10.57 -13.72
N SER A 83 -9.47 9.55 -13.48
CA SER A 83 -10.94 9.64 -13.54
C SER A 83 -11.58 9.74 -12.16
N PHE A 84 -10.79 9.76 -11.08
CA PHE A 84 -11.32 9.83 -9.72
C PHE A 84 -12.07 11.16 -9.48
N LYS A 85 -13.28 11.04 -8.97
CA LYS A 85 -14.14 12.16 -8.56
C LYS A 85 -14.59 11.93 -7.12
N PRO A 86 -14.14 12.75 -6.16
CA PRO A 86 -14.53 12.56 -4.77
C PRO A 86 -16.03 12.82 -4.56
N ASN A 87 -16.67 11.96 -3.79
CA ASN A 87 -18.05 12.18 -3.32
C ASN A 87 -18.09 13.27 -2.22
N GLN A 88 -19.29 13.67 -1.77
CA GLN A 88 -19.46 14.74 -0.81
C GLN A 88 -18.72 14.49 0.53
N ASN A 89 -18.75 13.25 1.04
CA ASN A 89 -18.04 12.90 2.26
C ASN A 89 -16.52 12.96 2.08
N GLN A 90 -16.02 12.55 0.93
CA GLN A 90 -14.60 12.63 0.56
C GLN A 90 -14.15 14.09 0.39
N LYS A 91 -14.96 14.94 -0.23
CA LYS A 91 -14.70 16.39 -0.34
C LYS A 91 -14.61 17.04 1.02
N ARG A 92 -15.56 16.74 1.93
CA ARG A 92 -15.56 17.24 3.31
C ARG A 92 -14.32 16.77 4.08
N CYS A 93 -13.94 15.50 3.92
CA CYS A 93 -12.72 14.97 4.54
C CYS A 93 -11.48 15.72 4.03
N TYR A 94 -11.37 15.93 2.72
CA TYR A 94 -10.20 16.55 2.11
C TYR A 94 -10.09 18.07 2.36
N SER A 95 -11.18 18.76 2.72
CA SER A 95 -11.16 20.20 3.04
C SER A 95 -10.37 20.57 4.29
N GLN A 96 -9.93 19.60 5.09
CA GLN A 96 -9.22 19.83 6.37
C GLN A 96 -7.79 20.35 6.24
N LYS A 97 -7.23 20.42 5.05
CA LYS A 97 -5.90 20.97 4.74
C LYS A 97 -4.77 20.48 5.65
N LEU A 98 -4.32 19.27 5.45
CA LEU A 98 -3.06 18.79 6.01
C LEU A 98 -1.89 19.16 5.09
N ILE A 99 -0.71 19.33 5.67
CA ILE A 99 0.54 19.56 4.94
C ILE A 99 1.17 18.18 4.70
N ARG A 100 1.40 17.83 3.42
CA ARG A 100 2.17 16.64 3.04
C ARG A 100 3.63 16.99 2.85
N ASN A 101 4.52 16.31 3.56
CA ASN A 101 5.96 16.29 3.31
C ASN A 101 6.34 14.97 2.64
N ILE A 102 7.24 15.04 1.65
CA ILE A 102 7.81 13.87 0.99
C ILE A 102 9.19 13.65 1.57
N LEU A 103 9.39 12.48 2.18
CA LEU A 103 10.62 12.14 2.89
C LEU A 103 11.22 10.84 2.31
N PRO A 104 12.55 10.65 2.42
CA PRO A 104 13.17 9.37 2.12
C PRO A 104 12.68 8.29 3.10
N CYS A 105 12.80 7.01 2.70
CA CYS A 105 12.48 5.87 3.56
C CYS A 105 13.55 5.73 4.65
N GLN A 106 13.37 6.50 5.70
CA GLN A 106 14.23 6.49 6.89
C GLN A 106 13.36 6.49 8.14
N SER A 107 13.57 5.49 9.00
CA SER A 107 12.84 5.38 10.26
C SER A 107 13.25 6.49 11.23
N ASN A 108 12.27 7.04 11.96
CA ASN A 108 12.50 7.99 13.03
C ASN A 108 11.56 7.72 14.23
N LYS A 109 11.93 8.27 15.38
CA LYS A 109 11.22 8.03 16.64
C LYS A 109 9.81 8.58 16.66
N GLN A 110 9.57 9.76 16.08
CA GLN A 110 8.24 10.38 16.07
C GLN A 110 7.25 9.54 15.25
N HIS A 111 7.70 9.00 14.11
CA HIS A 111 6.88 8.08 13.31
C HIS A 111 6.63 6.77 14.07
N TYR A 112 7.64 6.23 14.76
CA TYR A 112 7.46 5.01 15.55
C TYR A 112 6.46 5.20 16.70
N ASP A 113 6.51 6.32 17.40
CA ASP A 113 5.57 6.62 18.50
C ASP A 113 4.13 6.71 17.96
N LEU A 114 3.92 7.37 16.81
CA LEU A 114 2.64 7.40 16.14
C LEU A 114 2.19 5.99 15.68
N PHE A 115 3.11 5.19 15.13
CA PHE A 115 2.87 3.80 14.76
C PHE A 115 2.41 2.97 15.97
N LYS A 116 3.11 3.04 17.11
CA LYS A 116 2.75 2.32 18.34
C LYS A 116 1.35 2.73 18.84
N LYS A 117 1.07 4.03 18.84
CA LYS A 117 -0.25 4.56 19.21
C LYS A 117 -1.35 3.99 18.30
N TYR A 118 -1.14 4.03 16.99
CA TYR A 118 -2.06 3.48 15.98
C TYR A 118 -2.30 1.98 16.18
N GLN A 119 -1.24 1.19 16.35
CA GLN A 119 -1.34 -0.26 16.58
C GLN A 119 -2.15 -0.59 17.84
N LYS A 120 -1.87 0.11 18.94
CA LYS A 120 -2.59 -0.07 20.21
C LYS A 120 -4.09 0.20 20.07
N GLN A 121 -4.48 1.17 19.24
CA GLN A 121 -5.88 1.59 19.09
C GLN A 121 -6.65 0.75 18.06
N ARG A 122 -6.00 0.37 16.95
CA ARG A 122 -6.66 -0.28 15.82
C ARG A 122 -6.42 -1.78 15.71
N HIS A 123 -5.29 -2.27 16.26
CA HIS A 123 -4.79 -3.64 16.04
C HIS A 123 -4.22 -4.26 17.32
N LYS A 124 -4.89 -4.11 18.47
CA LYS A 124 -4.40 -4.55 19.80
C LYS A 124 -3.81 -5.95 19.83
N ASN A 125 -4.41 -6.89 19.11
CA ASN A 125 -4.00 -8.30 19.09
C ASN A 125 -3.22 -8.67 17.81
N GLY A 126 -2.90 -7.71 16.96
CA GLY A 126 -2.15 -7.95 15.72
C GLY A 126 -0.66 -8.15 15.99
N LEU A 127 0.02 -8.94 15.16
CA LEU A 127 1.47 -9.16 15.25
C LEU A 127 2.26 -7.85 15.25
N MET A 128 1.82 -6.87 14.45
CA MET A 128 2.49 -5.56 14.36
C MET A 128 2.38 -4.73 15.65
N SER A 129 1.41 -4.99 16.53
CA SER A 129 1.30 -4.28 17.81
C SER A 129 2.48 -4.55 18.76
N LYS A 130 3.16 -5.69 18.57
CA LYS A 130 4.32 -6.13 19.34
C LYS A 130 5.66 -5.76 18.67
N MET A 131 5.66 -5.08 17.52
CA MET A 131 6.89 -4.72 16.83
C MET A 131 7.78 -3.83 17.70
N SER A 132 9.04 -4.23 17.82
CA SER A 132 10.11 -3.44 18.44
C SER A 132 10.52 -2.28 17.53
N TRP A 133 11.34 -1.37 18.04
CA TRP A 133 11.96 -0.35 17.21
C TRP A 133 12.77 -0.96 16.05
N ALA A 134 13.53 -2.03 16.31
CA ALA A 134 14.32 -2.70 15.28
C ALA A 134 13.41 -3.25 14.15
N ASN A 135 12.33 -3.94 14.49
CA ASN A 135 11.39 -4.46 13.50
C ASN A 135 10.71 -3.34 12.70
N TYR A 136 10.31 -2.25 13.37
CA TYR A 136 9.75 -1.08 12.69
C TYR A 136 10.77 -0.43 11.75
N SER A 137 12.03 -0.27 12.22
CA SER A 137 13.11 0.27 11.39
C SER A 137 13.37 -0.58 10.16
N ASN A 138 13.35 -1.90 10.28
CA ASN A 138 13.47 -2.81 9.14
C ASN A 138 12.32 -2.62 8.16
N MET A 139 11.08 -2.54 8.64
CA MET A 139 9.90 -2.32 7.78
C MET A 139 10.01 -1.04 6.94
N ILE A 140 10.62 0.01 7.49
CA ILE A 140 10.78 1.30 6.79
C ILE A 140 12.04 1.33 5.93
N ASN A 141 13.17 0.85 6.45
CA ASN A 141 14.49 1.04 5.84
C ASN A 141 14.82 -0.06 4.80
N LEU A 142 14.27 -1.29 4.97
CA LEU A 142 14.49 -2.37 4.02
C LEU A 142 13.59 -2.18 2.80
N THR A 143 14.07 -1.39 1.86
CA THR A 143 13.38 -1.14 0.61
C THR A 143 14.37 -1.24 -0.55
N PRO A 144 14.38 -2.38 -1.27
CA PRO A 144 15.29 -2.59 -2.40
C PRO A 144 14.85 -1.89 -3.69
N ILE A 145 13.71 -1.19 -3.64
CA ILE A 145 13.07 -0.50 -4.76
C ILE A 145 12.88 0.98 -4.44
N ASN A 146 12.50 1.77 -5.43
CA ASN A 146 12.21 3.19 -5.24
C ASN A 146 10.97 3.37 -4.37
N SER A 147 11.17 3.97 -3.20
CA SER A 147 10.11 4.20 -2.22
C SER A 147 10.30 5.56 -1.54
N MET A 148 9.21 6.09 -1.00
CA MET A 148 9.18 7.35 -0.26
C MET A 148 8.18 7.29 0.88
N ILE A 149 8.28 8.24 1.80
CA ILE A 149 7.32 8.44 2.88
C ILE A 149 6.52 9.72 2.61
N PHE A 150 5.20 9.62 2.68
CA PHE A 150 4.33 10.78 2.83
C PHE A 150 4.04 10.99 4.31
N GLU A 151 4.56 12.08 4.86
CA GLU A 151 4.27 12.54 6.22
C GLU A 151 3.22 13.64 6.17
N TYR A 152 2.17 13.51 6.97
CA TYR A 152 1.07 14.46 7.03
C TYR A 152 1.06 15.18 8.37
N LYS A 153 1.10 16.50 8.33
CA LYS A 153 1.05 17.38 9.52
C LYS A 153 -0.20 18.26 9.51
N CYS A 154 -0.71 18.55 10.69
CA CYS A 154 -1.65 19.66 10.84
C CYS A 154 -0.92 21.01 10.74
N LEU A 155 -1.68 22.11 10.64
CA LEU A 155 -1.13 23.46 10.56
C LEU A 155 -0.30 23.87 11.81
N LYS A 156 -0.50 23.18 12.94
CA LYS A 156 0.30 23.37 14.16
C LYS A 156 1.62 22.58 14.17
N GLY A 157 1.92 21.83 13.09
CA GLY A 157 3.15 21.05 12.93
C GLY A 157 3.10 19.62 13.51
N ASN A 158 2.02 19.21 14.17
CA ASN A 158 1.90 17.86 14.72
C ASN A 158 1.73 16.83 13.59
N ILE A 159 2.47 15.73 13.67
CA ILE A 159 2.35 14.60 12.71
C ILE A 159 1.04 13.86 12.99
N LEU A 160 0.19 13.79 11.98
CA LEU A 160 -1.11 13.12 12.05
C LEU A 160 -1.17 11.82 11.25
N GLY A 161 -0.28 11.63 10.27
CA GLY A 161 -0.28 10.42 9.48
C GLY A 161 1.04 10.20 8.75
N VAL A 162 1.33 8.94 8.46
CA VAL A 162 2.51 8.50 7.71
C VAL A 162 2.08 7.39 6.76
N MET A 163 2.54 7.46 5.52
CA MET A 163 2.29 6.45 4.50
C MET A 163 3.60 6.09 3.81
N LEU A 164 3.95 4.79 3.83
CA LEU A 164 5.01 4.22 3.03
C LEU A 164 4.49 3.98 1.62
N ILE A 165 5.14 4.56 0.64
CA ILE A 165 4.76 4.56 -0.77
C ILE A 165 5.86 3.93 -1.61
N ASP A 166 5.52 2.99 -2.47
CA ASP A 166 6.40 2.51 -3.53
C ASP A 166 6.08 3.23 -4.83
N ILE A 167 7.13 3.60 -5.55
CA ILE A 167 7.04 4.23 -6.88
C ILE A 167 7.04 3.11 -7.91
N GLN A 168 6.02 3.09 -8.77
CA GLN A 168 5.87 2.15 -9.85
C GLN A 168 5.85 2.89 -11.20
N ARG A 169 6.13 2.17 -12.27
CA ARG A 169 6.17 2.73 -13.63
C ARG A 169 4.87 3.47 -14.01
N ASP A 170 3.72 2.99 -13.59
CA ASP A 170 2.41 3.50 -13.97
C ASP A 170 1.64 4.17 -12.83
N GLY A 171 2.22 4.23 -11.61
CA GLY A 171 1.52 4.77 -10.47
C GLY A 171 2.29 4.71 -9.16
N LEU A 172 1.57 4.72 -8.07
CA LEU A 172 2.09 4.54 -6.73
C LEU A 172 1.40 3.35 -6.04
N SER A 173 2.09 2.72 -5.10
CA SER A 173 1.51 1.70 -4.23
C SER A 173 1.54 2.16 -2.78
N ALA A 174 0.38 2.22 -2.14
CA ALA A 174 0.24 2.46 -0.71
C ALA A 174 0.58 1.16 0.04
N VAL A 175 1.84 1.01 0.45
CA VAL A 175 2.36 -0.21 1.07
C VAL A 175 1.83 -0.36 2.49
N TYR A 176 2.01 0.69 3.28
CA TYR A 176 1.56 0.72 4.66
C TYR A 176 1.23 2.14 5.11
N SER A 177 0.22 2.30 5.96
CA SER A 177 -0.13 3.59 6.52
C SER A 177 -0.57 3.48 7.98
N PHE A 178 -0.23 4.49 8.77
CA PHE A 178 -0.66 4.64 10.15
C PHE A 178 -0.88 6.12 10.46
N TYR A 179 -1.80 6.39 11.38
CA TYR A 179 -2.25 7.76 11.62
C TYR A 179 -2.85 7.93 13.01
N ASP A 180 -2.98 9.17 13.45
CA ASP A 180 -3.65 9.51 14.70
C ASP A 180 -5.15 9.23 14.59
N THR A 181 -5.66 8.42 15.49
CA THR A 181 -7.08 8.03 15.55
C THR A 181 -7.81 8.69 16.71
N THR A 182 -7.17 9.64 17.40
CA THR A 182 -7.74 10.32 18.57
C THR A 182 -8.99 11.11 18.19
N ASP A 183 -8.92 11.90 17.13
CA ASP A 183 -10.06 12.62 16.58
C ASP A 183 -10.66 11.85 15.38
N LYS A 184 -11.75 11.13 15.65
CA LYS A 184 -12.46 10.35 14.62
C LYS A 184 -13.08 11.20 13.52
N LYS A 185 -13.35 12.50 13.78
CA LYS A 185 -13.92 13.43 12.78
C LYS A 185 -12.95 13.73 11.65
N LEU A 186 -11.65 13.65 11.92
CA LEU A 186 -10.61 13.98 10.92
C LEU A 186 -10.49 12.96 9.79
N SER A 187 -10.89 11.71 9.98
CA SER A 187 -10.82 10.66 8.94
C SER A 187 -9.46 10.61 8.21
N ILE A 188 -8.36 10.71 8.95
CA ILE A 188 -6.98 10.89 8.42
C ILE A 188 -6.63 9.83 7.37
N GLY A 189 -6.94 8.56 7.60
CA GLY A 189 -6.65 7.50 6.62
C GLY A 189 -7.33 7.73 5.27
N LYS A 190 -8.56 8.23 5.26
CA LYS A 190 -9.28 8.59 4.03
C LYS A 190 -8.64 9.81 3.35
N TYR A 191 -8.28 10.84 4.14
CA TYR A 191 -7.57 12.01 3.65
C TYR A 191 -6.30 11.63 2.91
N MET A 192 -5.46 10.80 3.54
CA MET A 192 -4.17 10.36 2.99
C MET A 192 -4.33 9.67 1.63
N ILE A 193 -5.37 8.82 1.47
CA ILE A 193 -5.64 8.15 0.19
C ILE A 193 -6.08 9.17 -0.88
N ILE A 194 -6.99 10.09 -0.55
CA ILE A 194 -7.47 11.12 -1.50
C ILE A 194 -6.31 12.02 -1.93
N ASP A 195 -5.48 12.44 -0.98
CA ASP A 195 -4.31 13.26 -1.26
C ASP A 195 -3.30 12.54 -2.16
N THR A 196 -3.06 11.25 -1.91
CA THR A 196 -2.19 10.42 -2.76
C THR A 196 -2.78 10.25 -4.16
N ILE A 197 -4.10 10.08 -4.31
CA ILE A 197 -4.77 10.05 -5.63
C ILE A 197 -4.53 11.36 -6.39
N ASN A 198 -4.66 12.51 -5.71
CA ASN A 198 -4.39 13.81 -6.33
C ASN A 198 -2.93 13.95 -6.71
N PHE A 199 -2.01 13.52 -5.85
CA PHE A 199 -0.58 13.51 -6.18
C PHE A 199 -0.27 12.67 -7.43
N VAL A 200 -0.85 11.48 -7.56
CA VAL A 200 -0.72 10.62 -8.74
C VAL A 200 -1.21 11.35 -10.00
N LYS A 201 -2.38 12.02 -9.93
CA LYS A 201 -2.93 12.82 -11.04
C LYS A 201 -2.00 13.96 -11.45
N ASP A 202 -1.53 14.73 -10.47
CA ASP A 202 -0.70 15.93 -10.70
C ASP A 202 0.64 15.53 -11.35
N ASN A 203 1.15 14.34 -11.03
CA ASN A 203 2.36 13.78 -11.63
C ASN A 203 2.11 12.97 -12.93
N LYS A 204 0.88 13.03 -13.50
CA LYS A 204 0.49 12.36 -14.75
C LYS A 204 0.65 10.84 -14.72
N LEU A 205 0.63 10.25 -13.53
CA LEU A 205 0.56 8.81 -13.34
C LEU A 205 -0.90 8.31 -13.40
N ASN A 206 -1.09 7.01 -13.55
CA ASN A 206 -2.43 6.46 -13.81
C ASN A 206 -3.10 5.90 -12.56
N TYR A 207 -2.35 5.18 -11.71
CA TYR A 207 -2.92 4.32 -10.69
C TYR A 207 -2.39 4.57 -9.29
N LEU A 208 -3.27 4.35 -8.30
CA LEU A 208 -2.89 4.14 -6.91
C LEU A 208 -3.29 2.71 -6.51
N TYR A 209 -2.30 1.85 -6.29
CA TYR A 209 -2.48 0.49 -5.81
C TYR A 209 -2.75 0.50 -4.30
N LEU A 210 -3.91 0.02 -3.88
CA LEU A 210 -4.33 -0.04 -2.48
C LEU A 210 -4.16 -1.42 -1.85
N GLY A 211 -3.65 -2.39 -2.63
CA GLY A 211 -3.44 -3.75 -2.22
C GLY A 211 -4.72 -4.59 -2.22
N TYR A 212 -4.81 -5.58 -1.34
CA TYR A 212 -5.93 -6.51 -1.35
C TYR A 212 -7.20 -5.87 -0.78
N PHE A 213 -8.27 -6.00 -1.53
CA PHE A 213 -9.64 -5.80 -1.10
C PHE A 213 -10.20 -7.16 -0.67
N ILE A 214 -10.87 -7.20 0.48
CA ILE A 214 -11.53 -8.39 1.01
C ILE A 214 -12.90 -7.94 1.48
N LYS A 215 -13.95 -8.40 0.80
CA LYS A 215 -15.33 -7.92 0.97
C LYS A 215 -15.81 -8.08 2.42
N GLU A 216 -15.60 -9.26 2.98
CA GLU A 216 -16.06 -9.63 4.32
C GLU A 216 -15.18 -9.07 5.46
N ASN A 217 -14.08 -8.38 5.15
CA ASN A 217 -13.17 -7.85 6.16
C ASN A 217 -13.28 -6.33 6.30
N HIS A 218 -13.82 -5.85 7.43
CA HIS A 218 -14.02 -4.42 7.70
C HIS A 218 -12.75 -3.56 7.64
N LYS A 219 -11.58 -4.17 7.86
CA LYS A 219 -10.29 -3.47 7.78
C LYS A 219 -9.79 -3.34 6.34
N MET A 220 -10.39 -4.05 5.39
CA MET A 220 -9.93 -4.14 4.01
C MET A 220 -10.97 -3.66 2.99
N ASN A 221 -12.27 -3.72 3.32
CA ASN A 221 -13.35 -3.43 2.38
C ASN A 221 -13.53 -1.94 2.05
N TYR A 222 -12.98 -1.01 2.86
CA TYR A 222 -13.09 0.44 2.62
C TYR A 222 -12.48 0.90 1.28
N LYS A 223 -11.60 0.09 0.69
CA LYS A 223 -10.85 0.43 -0.53
C LYS A 223 -11.73 0.62 -1.76
N ASN A 224 -12.87 -0.06 -1.81
CA ASN A 224 -13.84 0.06 -2.89
C ASN A 224 -14.62 1.39 -2.88
N GLN A 225 -14.39 2.27 -1.90
CA GLN A 225 -15.02 3.60 -1.84
C GLN A 225 -14.37 4.64 -2.77
N PHE A 226 -13.21 4.33 -3.36
CA PHE A 226 -12.44 5.25 -4.20
C PHE A 226 -12.66 4.94 -5.68
N HIS A 227 -13.82 5.35 -6.21
CA HIS A 227 -14.20 5.11 -7.61
C HIS A 227 -13.65 6.16 -8.59
N PRO A 228 -13.36 5.76 -9.85
CA PRO A 228 -13.38 4.39 -10.36
C PRO A 228 -12.11 3.63 -9.97
N TYR A 229 -12.25 2.32 -9.84
CA TYR A 229 -11.12 1.44 -9.53
C TYR A 229 -11.15 0.21 -10.45
N GLU A 230 -10.02 -0.49 -10.49
CA GLU A 230 -9.87 -1.79 -11.13
C GLU A 230 -9.54 -2.86 -10.10
N ILE A 231 -9.96 -4.07 -10.37
CA ILE A 231 -9.64 -5.28 -9.61
C ILE A 231 -8.93 -6.29 -10.50
N TYR A 232 -7.98 -7.03 -9.92
CA TYR A 232 -7.24 -8.06 -10.65
C TYR A 232 -7.88 -9.43 -10.44
N ILE A 233 -8.54 -9.93 -11.48
CA ILE A 233 -9.23 -11.23 -11.47
C ILE A 233 -8.91 -11.96 -12.77
N ASN A 234 -8.69 -13.27 -12.70
CA ASN A 234 -8.43 -14.13 -13.86
C ASN A 234 -7.29 -13.61 -14.76
N GLY A 235 -6.20 -13.15 -14.13
CA GLY A 235 -5.01 -12.73 -14.85
C GLY A 235 -5.08 -11.33 -15.49
N LYS A 236 -6.12 -10.54 -15.24
CA LYS A 236 -6.31 -9.20 -15.84
C LYS A 236 -6.91 -8.21 -14.87
N TRP A 237 -6.59 -6.92 -15.07
CA TRP A 237 -7.26 -5.80 -14.44
C TRP A 237 -8.58 -5.51 -15.17
N SER A 238 -9.65 -5.42 -14.40
CA SER A 238 -11.00 -5.14 -14.90
C SER A 238 -11.61 -3.99 -14.10
N LYS A 239 -12.18 -3.03 -14.80
CA LYS A 239 -12.87 -1.89 -14.20
C LYS A 239 -14.15 -2.37 -13.51
N ASN A 240 -14.39 -1.84 -12.30
CA ASN A 240 -15.60 -2.10 -11.52
C ASN A 240 -16.38 -0.80 -11.30
#